data_6039b70419ab9d658698697938accc2a
#
_entry.id   6039b70419ab9d658698697938accc2a
#
_cell.length_a   1.000
_cell.length_b   1.000
_cell.length_c   1.000
_cell.angle_alpha   90.00
_cell.angle_beta   90.00
_cell.angle_gamma   90.00
#
_symmetry.space_group_name_H-M   'P 1'
#
loop_
_entity.id
_entity.type
_entity.pdbx_description
1 polymer ?
#
loop_
_entity_poly.entity_id
_entity_poly.type
_entity_poly.pdbx_seq_one_letter_code
_entity_poly.pdbx_strand_id
1 'polypeptide(L)'
;MGGVVSVLMIATMLIGCGGRPQIDPVKTIQAMMDATLKGDVAEYAKITGESEEDLKEEYEELLDMISTQIDAELSAIAMTGLDTRGLAEKMISSVKYEVKDATEDKEGNYTVNVLVYPSDFIELALKETVKSAIATPSLDQLGEVVMKAYENAASNQTFGEPESFPVRIMYDEEVKQYKVNEEDMTAVGNRFFSMPEELSIASGKDFGNQYLNWLKEDWNAASDTEKVNCCMVIVQKVGGLSDDEMSWIDPSDPTIQEAIEQMKTGVQMMYDNGVNMSIGDFTEYMMSMGLM
;
A
#
# COMPACT_ATOMS: atom_id res chain seq x y z
N MET A 1 -7.51 -3.78 -3.74
CA MET A 1 -6.25 -2.99 -3.81
C MET A 1 -5.18 -3.79 -4.53
N GLY A 2 -5.26 -3.93 -5.86
CA GLY A 2 -4.35 -4.73 -6.68
C GLY A 2 -3.51 -3.93 -7.68
N GLY A 3 -3.49 -2.62 -7.55
CA GLY A 3 -2.66 -1.74 -8.35
C GLY A 3 -1.43 -1.36 -7.54
N VAL A 4 -0.42 -2.22 -7.55
CA VAL A 4 0.90 -1.89 -7.02
C VAL A 4 1.33 -0.57 -7.62
N VAL A 5 1.74 0.37 -6.79
CA VAL A 5 2.42 1.59 -7.17
C VAL A 5 3.66 1.18 -7.97
N SER A 6 3.47 1.03 -9.29
CA SER A 6 4.59 0.97 -10.20
C SER A 6 5.22 2.36 -10.14
N VAL A 7 6.22 2.51 -9.28
CA VAL A 7 7.03 3.71 -9.23
C VAL A 7 7.70 3.78 -10.59
N LEU A 8 7.13 4.57 -11.50
CA LEU A 8 7.76 4.90 -12.78
C LEU A 8 9.01 5.69 -12.43
N MET A 9 10.14 5.01 -12.40
CA MET A 9 11.41 5.69 -12.22
C MET A 9 11.74 6.43 -13.51
N ILE A 10 12.11 7.69 -13.36
CA ILE A 10 12.45 8.59 -14.47
C ILE A 10 13.69 8.02 -15.15
N ALA A 11 13.50 7.43 -16.33
CA ALA A 11 14.60 6.94 -17.16
C ALA A 11 15.12 8.10 -18.02
N THR A 12 16.00 8.92 -17.45
CA THR A 12 16.64 10.01 -18.20
C THR A 12 17.89 9.57 -18.93
N MET A 13 18.17 10.28 -20.00
CA MET A 13 19.31 10.04 -20.87
C MET A 13 20.56 10.75 -20.33
N LEU A 14 21.62 10.01 -20.12
CA LEU A 14 22.91 10.59 -19.70
C LEU A 14 23.63 11.22 -20.88
N ILE A 15 23.74 12.53 -20.91
CA ILE A 15 24.30 13.29 -22.05
C ILE A 15 25.81 13.19 -22.09
N GLY A 16 26.38 12.76 -23.23
CA GLY A 16 27.80 12.79 -23.50
C GLY A 16 28.13 13.59 -24.75
N CYS A 17 29.01 14.60 -24.63
CA CYS A 17 29.52 15.35 -25.78
C CYS A 17 30.74 14.67 -26.40
N GLY A 18 30.59 14.09 -27.61
CA GLY A 18 31.73 13.85 -28.51
C GLY A 18 32.48 12.54 -28.38
N GLY A 19 31.91 11.48 -27.84
CA GLY A 19 32.46 10.14 -27.70
C GLY A 19 31.69 9.37 -26.65
N ARG A 20 31.96 8.08 -26.46
CA ARG A 20 31.33 7.32 -25.37
C ARG A 20 31.72 7.95 -24.02
N PRO A 21 30.81 8.53 -23.26
CA PRO A 21 31.16 9.17 -22.01
C PRO A 21 31.60 8.11 -20.98
N GLN A 22 32.55 8.46 -20.14
CA GLN A 22 32.89 7.65 -18.99
C GLN A 22 31.94 7.99 -17.87
N ILE A 23 31.17 7.04 -17.40
CA ILE A 23 30.24 7.19 -16.30
C ILE A 23 30.69 6.36 -15.09
N ASP A 24 30.23 6.74 -13.90
CA ASP A 24 30.25 5.90 -12.71
C ASP A 24 28.87 5.26 -12.58
N PRO A 25 28.69 4.00 -12.97
CA PRO A 25 27.39 3.37 -13.03
C PRO A 25 26.73 3.23 -11.66
N VAL A 26 27.51 2.96 -10.61
CA VAL A 26 27.00 2.84 -9.23
C VAL A 26 26.47 4.19 -8.74
N LYS A 27 27.27 5.23 -8.93
CA LYS A 27 26.90 6.59 -8.54
C LYS A 27 25.70 7.09 -9.34
N THR A 28 25.60 6.73 -10.61
CA THR A 28 24.49 7.10 -11.48
C THR A 28 23.16 6.49 -10.99
N ILE A 29 23.14 5.19 -10.72
CA ILE A 29 21.93 4.53 -10.20
C ILE A 29 21.58 5.04 -8.80
N GLN A 30 22.58 5.25 -7.92
CA GLN A 30 22.32 5.80 -6.59
C GLN A 30 21.67 7.19 -6.67
N ALA A 31 22.25 8.09 -7.47
CA ALA A 31 21.73 9.45 -7.62
C ALA A 31 20.33 9.48 -8.25
N MET A 32 20.07 8.62 -9.24
CA MET A 32 18.76 8.48 -9.86
C MET A 32 17.72 8.01 -8.83
N MET A 33 18.03 6.98 -8.04
CA MET A 33 17.12 6.47 -7.02
C MET A 33 16.89 7.50 -5.90
N ASP A 34 17.92 8.23 -5.46
CA ASP A 34 17.79 9.28 -4.46
C ASP A 34 16.91 10.44 -4.98
N ALA A 35 17.08 10.83 -6.25
CA ALA A 35 16.24 11.85 -6.90
C ALA A 35 14.77 11.42 -6.97
N THR A 36 14.50 10.19 -7.41
CA THR A 36 13.14 9.67 -7.60
C THR A 36 12.42 9.35 -6.28
N LEU A 37 13.13 8.80 -5.29
CA LEU A 37 12.51 8.28 -4.07
C LEU A 37 12.54 9.27 -2.90
N LYS A 38 13.47 10.23 -2.92
CA LYS A 38 13.70 11.17 -1.81
C LYS A 38 13.66 12.63 -2.24
N GLY A 39 13.54 12.93 -3.54
CA GLY A 39 13.63 14.28 -4.08
C GLY A 39 15.04 14.91 -3.96
N ASP A 40 16.09 14.11 -3.69
CA ASP A 40 17.47 14.58 -3.66
C ASP A 40 18.07 14.59 -5.07
N VAL A 41 17.77 15.62 -5.82
CA VAL A 41 18.09 15.75 -7.25
C VAL A 41 19.49 16.29 -7.52
N ALA A 42 20.19 16.85 -6.53
CA ALA A 42 21.40 17.64 -6.76
C ALA A 42 22.55 16.84 -7.42
N GLU A 43 22.75 15.59 -7.03
CA GLU A 43 23.80 14.76 -7.60
C GLU A 43 23.40 14.23 -8.98
N TYR A 44 22.10 13.91 -9.17
CA TYR A 44 21.59 13.47 -10.45
C TYR A 44 21.65 14.56 -11.51
N ALA A 45 21.31 15.80 -11.16
CA ALA A 45 21.46 16.97 -12.01
C ALA A 45 22.90 17.16 -12.51
N LYS A 46 23.91 16.95 -11.65
CA LYS A 46 25.34 17.01 -12.06
C LYS A 46 25.73 15.91 -13.03
N ILE A 47 25.15 14.71 -12.90
CA ILE A 47 25.45 13.56 -13.75
C ILE A 47 24.78 13.71 -15.12
N THR A 48 23.50 14.13 -15.16
CA THR A 48 22.72 14.26 -16.39
C THR A 48 22.97 15.58 -17.11
N GLY A 49 23.30 16.63 -16.38
CA GLY A 49 23.36 18.00 -16.89
C GLY A 49 22.00 18.70 -16.97
N GLU A 50 20.96 18.08 -16.44
CA GLU A 50 19.63 18.66 -16.30
C GLU A 50 19.57 19.69 -15.19
N SER A 51 18.56 20.57 -15.21
CA SER A 51 18.40 21.55 -14.13
C SER A 51 17.82 20.89 -12.87
N GLU A 52 18.28 21.30 -11.70
CA GLU A 52 17.68 20.84 -10.44
C GLU A 52 16.20 21.25 -10.32
N GLU A 53 15.79 22.31 -10.98
CA GLU A 53 14.41 22.80 -10.99
C GLU A 53 13.51 21.85 -11.77
N ASP A 54 13.94 21.43 -12.98
CA ASP A 54 13.19 20.48 -13.82
C ASP A 54 13.06 19.12 -13.13
N LEU A 55 14.15 18.60 -12.54
CA LEU A 55 14.14 17.32 -11.81
C LEU A 55 13.27 17.37 -10.53
N LYS A 56 13.18 18.53 -9.88
CA LYS A 56 12.23 18.70 -8.76
C LYS A 56 10.79 18.71 -9.25
N GLU A 57 10.52 19.37 -10.37
CA GLU A 57 9.19 19.36 -11.00
C GLU A 57 8.76 17.92 -11.35
N GLU A 58 9.66 17.12 -11.92
CA GLU A 58 9.40 15.69 -12.20
C GLU A 58 9.11 14.88 -10.93
N TYR A 59 9.85 15.14 -9.83
CA TYR A 59 9.56 14.50 -8.54
C TYR A 59 8.20 14.90 -7.98
N GLU A 60 7.83 16.18 -8.09
CA GLU A 60 6.52 16.67 -7.68
C GLU A 60 5.39 16.05 -8.52
N GLU A 61 5.60 15.92 -9.85
CA GLU A 61 4.65 15.22 -10.74
C GLU A 61 4.47 13.75 -10.37
N LEU A 62 5.55 13.05 -9.99
CA LEU A 62 5.50 11.68 -9.49
C LEU A 62 4.65 11.59 -8.23
N LEU A 63 4.85 12.48 -7.26
CA LEU A 63 4.04 12.54 -6.04
C LEU A 63 2.56 12.79 -6.35
N ASP A 64 2.25 13.70 -7.29
CA ASP A 64 0.88 13.98 -7.71
C ASP A 64 0.23 12.78 -8.40
N MET A 65 0.96 12.03 -9.20
CA MET A 65 0.48 10.81 -9.84
C MET A 65 0.14 9.73 -8.80
N ILE A 66 1.04 9.48 -7.85
CA ILE A 66 0.81 8.51 -6.75
C ILE A 66 -0.37 8.96 -5.88
N SER A 67 -0.40 10.23 -5.51
CA SER A 67 -1.50 10.83 -4.73
C SER A 67 -2.85 10.66 -5.43
N THR A 68 -2.91 10.93 -6.74
CA THR A 68 -4.13 10.76 -7.54
C THR A 68 -4.61 9.30 -7.56
N GLN A 69 -3.68 8.36 -7.63
CA GLN A 69 -4.03 6.94 -7.57
C GLN A 69 -4.57 6.55 -6.19
N ILE A 70 -3.93 7.01 -5.11
CA ILE A 70 -4.41 6.79 -3.73
C ILE A 70 -5.78 7.43 -3.54
N ASP A 71 -6.00 8.66 -4.03
CA ASP A 71 -7.29 9.34 -3.97
C ASP A 71 -8.39 8.57 -4.70
N ALA A 72 -8.10 8.01 -5.86
CA ALA A 72 -9.06 7.22 -6.62
C ALA A 72 -9.48 5.95 -5.85
N GLU A 73 -8.54 5.26 -5.23
CA GLU A 73 -8.82 4.07 -4.41
C GLU A 73 -9.61 4.42 -3.14
N LEU A 74 -9.22 5.48 -2.43
CA LEU A 74 -9.91 5.93 -1.22
C LEU A 74 -11.31 6.48 -1.52
N SER A 75 -11.48 7.18 -2.65
CA SER A 75 -12.80 7.67 -3.07
C SER A 75 -13.78 6.55 -3.39
N ALA A 76 -13.29 5.39 -3.86
CA ALA A 76 -14.12 4.22 -4.10
C ALA A 76 -14.80 3.68 -2.82
N ILE A 77 -14.22 4.00 -1.65
CA ILE A 77 -14.77 3.65 -0.33
C ILE A 77 -15.30 4.89 0.43
N ALA A 78 -15.67 5.93 -0.31
CA ALA A 78 -16.24 7.19 0.19
C ALA A 78 -15.34 8.02 1.12
N MET A 79 -14.03 7.76 1.13
CA MET A 79 -13.05 8.58 1.84
C MET A 79 -12.51 9.67 0.92
N THR A 80 -12.74 10.92 1.27
CA THR A 80 -12.30 12.09 0.47
C THR A 80 -11.65 13.14 1.35
N GLY A 81 -10.82 14.00 0.76
CA GLY A 81 -10.24 15.17 1.46
C GLY A 81 -9.06 14.84 2.37
N LEU A 82 -8.39 13.72 2.15
CA LEU A 82 -7.18 13.32 2.87
C LEU A 82 -5.93 13.95 2.24
N ASP A 83 -4.87 14.09 3.03
CA ASP A 83 -3.55 14.50 2.53
C ASP A 83 -2.81 13.30 1.90
N THR A 84 -3.32 12.84 0.78
CA THR A 84 -2.77 11.69 0.04
C THR A 84 -1.40 11.99 -0.57
N ARG A 85 -1.09 13.27 -0.83
CA ARG A 85 0.23 13.69 -1.29
C ARG A 85 1.29 13.52 -0.21
N GLY A 86 1.05 14.00 1.00
CA GLY A 86 1.94 13.80 2.13
C GLY A 86 2.13 12.31 2.46
N LEU A 87 1.07 11.50 2.24
CA LEU A 87 1.15 10.05 2.36
C LEU A 87 2.06 9.45 1.28
N ALA A 88 1.89 9.84 0.01
CA ALA A 88 2.74 9.39 -1.10
C ALA A 88 4.23 9.68 -0.83
N GLU A 89 4.55 10.91 -0.40
CA GLU A 89 5.90 11.32 -0.06
C GLU A 89 6.50 10.44 1.07
N LYS A 90 5.77 10.25 2.16
CA LYS A 90 6.20 9.39 3.27
C LYS A 90 6.43 7.95 2.82
N MET A 91 5.54 7.42 1.99
CA MET A 91 5.63 6.06 1.49
C MET A 91 6.90 5.86 0.66
N ILE A 92 7.13 6.68 -0.38
CA ILE A 92 8.29 6.48 -1.26
C ILE A 92 9.62 6.88 -0.60
N SER A 93 9.64 7.87 0.31
CA SER A 93 10.86 8.26 1.02
C SER A 93 11.27 7.27 2.11
N SER A 94 10.37 6.40 2.54
CA SER A 94 10.61 5.43 3.60
C SER A 94 11.27 4.13 3.13
N VAL A 95 11.39 3.91 1.82
CA VAL A 95 11.97 2.69 1.25
C VAL A 95 13.45 2.55 1.55
N LYS A 96 13.93 1.32 1.68
CA LYS A 96 15.33 1.02 1.97
C LYS A 96 15.96 0.24 0.82
N TYR A 97 17.10 0.75 0.33
CA TYR A 97 17.89 0.12 -0.71
C TYR A 97 19.38 0.43 -0.54
N GLU A 98 20.21 -0.34 -1.23
CA GLU A 98 21.65 -0.11 -1.35
C GLU A 98 22.08 -0.39 -2.78
N VAL A 99 22.80 0.54 -3.40
CA VAL A 99 23.44 0.31 -4.69
C VAL A 99 24.85 -0.23 -4.43
N LYS A 100 25.14 -1.39 -5.00
CA LYS A 100 26.41 -2.11 -4.74
C LYS A 100 27.40 -1.92 -5.88
N ASP A 101 27.96 -3.00 -6.34
CA ASP A 101 28.96 -3.07 -7.41
C ASP A 101 28.33 -3.05 -8.80
N ALA A 102 29.14 -2.71 -9.78
CA ALA A 102 28.79 -2.77 -11.19
C ALA A 102 29.79 -3.62 -11.96
N THR A 103 29.30 -4.27 -12.99
CA THR A 103 30.14 -4.98 -13.98
C THR A 103 29.97 -4.36 -15.35
N GLU A 104 31.06 -4.25 -16.11
CA GLU A 104 31.07 -3.77 -17.49
C GLU A 104 31.19 -4.96 -18.45
N ASP A 105 30.36 -4.98 -19.50
CA ASP A 105 30.46 -5.98 -20.56
C ASP A 105 31.49 -5.57 -21.64
N LYS A 106 31.67 -6.44 -22.63
CA LYS A 106 32.63 -6.19 -23.74
C LYS A 106 32.18 -5.07 -24.68
N GLU A 107 30.90 -4.73 -24.62
CA GLU A 107 30.26 -3.69 -25.42
C GLU A 107 30.24 -2.35 -24.66
N GLY A 108 30.73 -2.35 -23.39
CA GLY A 108 30.82 -1.18 -22.53
C GLY A 108 29.46 -0.75 -21.96
N ASN A 109 28.52 -1.69 -21.84
CA ASN A 109 27.33 -1.52 -21.05
C ASN A 109 27.60 -1.96 -19.61
N TYR A 110 26.79 -1.51 -18.69
CA TYR A 110 26.96 -1.83 -17.27
C TYR A 110 25.76 -2.59 -16.72
N THR A 111 26.03 -3.45 -15.75
CA THR A 111 25.01 -4.04 -14.88
C THR A 111 25.33 -3.69 -13.43
N VAL A 112 24.45 -2.98 -12.77
CA VAL A 112 24.57 -2.52 -11.38
C VAL A 112 23.70 -3.37 -10.49
N ASN A 113 24.23 -3.87 -9.39
CA ASN A 113 23.45 -4.60 -8.39
C ASN A 113 22.78 -3.64 -7.42
N VAL A 114 21.46 -3.69 -7.35
CA VAL A 114 20.65 -2.95 -6.37
C VAL A 114 20.08 -3.94 -5.36
N LEU A 115 20.39 -3.76 -4.09
CA LEU A 115 19.75 -4.48 -2.99
C LEU A 115 18.51 -3.70 -2.54
N VAL A 116 17.37 -4.35 -2.56
CA VAL A 116 16.10 -3.83 -2.04
C VAL A 116 15.76 -4.57 -0.77
N TYR A 117 15.36 -3.85 0.26
CA TYR A 117 14.87 -4.39 1.51
C TYR A 117 13.33 -4.25 1.52
N PRO A 118 12.58 -5.31 1.24
CA PRO A 118 11.11 -5.24 1.22
C PRO A 118 10.57 -4.77 2.57
N SER A 119 9.67 -3.79 2.54
CA SER A 119 9.03 -3.24 3.74
C SER A 119 7.67 -3.88 3.97
N ASP A 120 7.30 -4.13 5.22
CA ASP A 120 5.96 -4.52 5.65
C ASP A 120 4.99 -3.33 5.83
N PHE A 121 5.35 -2.16 5.31
CA PHE A 121 4.58 -0.91 5.43
C PHE A 121 3.10 -1.09 5.06
N ILE A 122 2.82 -1.71 3.90
CA ILE A 122 1.44 -1.92 3.42
C ILE A 122 0.67 -2.81 4.38
N GLU A 123 1.27 -3.92 4.83
CA GLU A 123 0.66 -4.84 5.78
C GLU A 123 0.32 -4.13 7.11
N LEU A 124 1.26 -3.37 7.65
CA LEU A 124 1.06 -2.60 8.89
C LEU A 124 -0.03 -1.54 8.72
N ALA A 125 -0.01 -0.79 7.63
CA ALA A 125 -1.02 0.24 7.35
C ALA A 125 -2.42 -0.36 7.27
N LEU A 126 -2.58 -1.49 6.59
CA LEU A 126 -3.86 -2.19 6.50
C LEU A 126 -4.32 -2.71 7.86
N LYS A 127 -3.45 -3.38 8.63
CA LYS A 127 -3.76 -3.86 9.99
C LYS A 127 -4.26 -2.73 10.90
N GLU A 128 -3.52 -1.64 10.95
CA GLU A 128 -3.88 -0.49 11.78
C GLU A 128 -5.16 0.19 11.29
N THR A 129 -5.38 0.26 9.97
CA THR A 129 -6.62 0.79 9.39
C THR A 129 -7.83 -0.05 9.81
N VAL A 130 -7.76 -1.36 9.62
CA VAL A 130 -8.84 -2.28 9.99
C VAL A 130 -9.14 -2.19 11.48
N LYS A 131 -8.11 -2.29 12.32
CA LYS A 131 -8.25 -2.18 13.78
C LYS A 131 -8.92 -0.89 14.20
N SER A 132 -8.49 0.23 13.63
CA SER A 132 -9.00 1.55 13.99
C SER A 132 -10.38 1.83 13.42
N ALA A 133 -10.69 1.32 12.21
CA ALA A 133 -12.02 1.44 11.61
C ALA A 133 -13.08 0.70 12.43
N ILE A 134 -12.78 -0.49 12.96
CA ILE A 134 -13.66 -1.24 13.86
C ILE A 134 -13.96 -0.45 15.14
N ALA A 135 -12.96 0.27 15.66
CA ALA A 135 -13.07 1.06 16.89
C ALA A 135 -13.73 2.43 16.70
N THR A 136 -13.97 2.86 15.46
CA THR A 136 -14.42 4.23 15.14
C THR A 136 -15.90 4.22 14.77
N PRO A 137 -16.78 4.80 15.59
CA PRO A 137 -18.24 4.73 15.38
C PRO A 137 -18.76 5.71 14.30
N SER A 138 -17.91 6.50 13.65
CA SER A 138 -18.31 7.54 12.70
C SER A 138 -17.45 7.54 11.44
N LEU A 139 -18.10 7.49 10.28
CA LEU A 139 -17.46 7.61 8.97
C LEU A 139 -16.69 8.93 8.81
N ASP A 140 -17.14 10.01 9.44
CA ASP A 140 -16.46 11.31 9.38
C ASP A 140 -15.05 11.28 9.98
N GLN A 141 -14.77 10.32 10.86
CA GLN A 141 -13.47 10.14 11.51
C GLN A 141 -12.58 9.11 10.81
N LEU A 142 -13.15 8.32 9.91
CA LEU A 142 -12.44 7.22 9.26
C LEU A 142 -11.23 7.69 8.45
N GLY A 143 -11.34 8.84 7.78
CA GLY A 143 -10.24 9.45 7.04
C GLY A 143 -9.03 9.78 7.93
N GLU A 144 -9.28 10.38 9.11
CA GLU A 144 -8.21 10.69 10.08
C GLU A 144 -7.58 9.41 10.63
N VAL A 145 -8.38 8.38 10.82
CA VAL A 145 -7.94 7.06 11.28
C VAL A 145 -7.01 6.41 10.26
N VAL A 146 -7.39 6.41 8.98
CA VAL A 146 -6.56 5.90 7.90
C VAL A 146 -5.22 6.63 7.84
N MET A 147 -5.25 7.96 7.85
CA MET A 147 -4.00 8.75 7.82
C MET A 147 -3.07 8.42 8.98
N LYS A 148 -3.62 8.29 10.20
CA LYS A 148 -2.83 7.86 11.37
C LYS A 148 -2.27 6.45 11.23
N ALA A 149 -3.04 5.52 10.66
CA ALA A 149 -2.58 4.15 10.42
C ALA A 149 -1.37 4.13 9.49
N TYR A 150 -1.43 4.88 8.39
CA TYR A 150 -0.31 5.02 7.46
C TYR A 150 0.90 5.74 8.09
N GLU A 151 0.69 6.78 8.88
CA GLU A 151 1.76 7.47 9.61
C GLU A 151 2.45 6.53 10.63
N ASN A 152 1.66 5.74 11.34
CA ASN A 152 2.16 4.73 12.26
C ASN A 152 2.94 3.63 11.52
N ALA A 153 2.42 3.16 10.39
CA ALA A 153 3.11 2.18 9.56
C ALA A 153 4.47 2.70 9.06
N ALA A 154 4.52 3.93 8.54
CA ALA A 154 5.77 4.56 8.10
C ALA A 154 6.81 4.67 9.23
N SER A 155 6.34 4.88 10.46
CA SER A 155 7.22 5.04 11.64
C SER A 155 7.68 3.71 12.24
N ASN A 156 6.91 2.63 12.06
CA ASN A 156 7.13 1.35 12.73
C ASN A 156 7.42 0.19 11.78
N GLN A 157 7.49 0.46 10.46
CA GLN A 157 7.76 -0.57 9.47
C GLN A 157 9.06 -1.31 9.75
N THR A 158 9.09 -2.57 9.40
CA THR A 158 10.27 -3.41 9.41
C THR A 158 10.66 -3.80 7.99
N PHE A 159 11.91 -4.22 7.84
CA PHE A 159 12.44 -4.57 6.54
C PHE A 159 12.86 -6.04 6.52
N GLY A 160 12.47 -6.75 5.48
CA GLY A 160 12.87 -8.11 5.22
C GLY A 160 14.34 -8.25 4.81
N GLU A 161 14.74 -9.48 4.51
CA GLU A 161 16.07 -9.77 3.97
C GLU A 161 16.23 -9.08 2.61
N PRO A 162 17.42 -8.52 2.31
CA PRO A 162 17.65 -7.83 1.05
C PRO A 162 17.63 -8.79 -0.14
N GLU A 163 16.97 -8.34 -1.21
CA GLU A 163 16.93 -9.03 -2.50
C GLU A 163 17.77 -8.25 -3.52
N SER A 164 18.51 -8.97 -4.38
CA SER A 164 19.40 -8.36 -5.36
C SER A 164 18.76 -8.30 -6.74
N PHE A 165 18.74 -7.11 -7.31
CA PHE A 165 18.22 -6.82 -8.65
C PHE A 165 19.32 -6.27 -9.54
N PRO A 166 19.59 -6.91 -10.69
CA PRO A 166 20.51 -6.36 -11.69
C PRO A 166 19.81 -5.26 -12.49
N VAL A 167 20.39 -4.06 -12.49
CA VAL A 167 19.93 -2.92 -13.28
C VAL A 167 20.92 -2.66 -14.41
N ARG A 168 20.46 -2.75 -15.64
CA ARG A 168 21.28 -2.55 -16.84
C ARG A 168 21.32 -1.08 -17.25
N ILE A 169 22.49 -0.61 -17.61
CA ILE A 169 22.73 0.70 -18.23
C ILE A 169 23.34 0.42 -19.61
N MET A 170 22.62 0.74 -20.66
CA MET A 170 22.98 0.44 -22.04
C MET A 170 23.35 1.71 -22.80
N TYR A 171 24.41 1.64 -23.60
CA TYR A 171 24.79 2.74 -24.47
C TYR A 171 24.03 2.69 -25.80
N ASP A 172 23.31 3.76 -26.08
CA ASP A 172 22.60 3.95 -27.34
C ASP A 172 23.52 4.67 -28.34
N GLU A 173 23.97 3.95 -29.38
CA GLU A 173 24.89 4.47 -30.39
C GLU A 173 24.25 5.53 -31.30
N GLU A 174 22.93 5.54 -31.44
CA GLU A 174 22.23 6.51 -32.29
C GLU A 174 22.15 7.89 -31.66
N VAL A 175 21.81 7.93 -30.37
CA VAL A 175 21.71 9.18 -29.61
C VAL A 175 22.98 9.50 -28.81
N LYS A 176 23.95 8.57 -28.78
CA LYS A 176 25.25 8.67 -28.08
C LYS A 176 25.09 8.92 -26.58
N GLN A 177 24.18 8.20 -25.96
CA GLN A 177 23.83 8.35 -24.56
C GLN A 177 23.65 7.00 -23.88
N TYR A 178 23.87 6.95 -22.56
CA TYR A 178 23.48 5.80 -21.76
C TYR A 178 22.02 5.90 -21.35
N LYS A 179 21.34 4.76 -21.35
CA LYS A 179 19.96 4.60 -20.90
C LYS A 179 19.90 3.51 -19.83
N VAL A 180 19.20 3.80 -18.76
CA VAL A 180 18.86 2.78 -17.75
C VAL A 180 17.69 1.95 -18.27
N ASN A 181 17.74 0.63 -18.05
CA ASN A 181 16.65 -0.24 -18.49
C ASN A 181 15.42 -0.07 -17.59
N GLU A 182 14.30 0.33 -18.19
CA GLU A 182 13.05 0.62 -17.48
C GLU A 182 12.41 -0.62 -16.85
N GLU A 183 12.52 -1.79 -17.48
CA GLU A 183 11.98 -3.05 -16.95
C GLU A 183 12.72 -3.46 -15.68
N ASP A 184 14.05 -3.30 -15.67
CA ASP A 184 14.87 -3.60 -14.49
C ASP A 184 14.53 -2.67 -13.33
N MET A 185 14.33 -1.36 -13.60
CA MET A 185 13.92 -0.38 -12.59
C MET A 185 12.51 -0.63 -12.10
N THR A 186 11.60 -1.04 -12.97
CA THR A 186 10.26 -1.46 -12.58
C THR A 186 10.29 -2.66 -11.64
N ALA A 187 11.16 -3.64 -11.92
CA ALA A 187 11.34 -4.79 -11.03
C ALA A 187 11.86 -4.38 -9.65
N VAL A 188 12.79 -3.42 -9.58
CA VAL A 188 13.25 -2.81 -8.32
C VAL A 188 12.10 -2.13 -7.59
N GLY A 189 11.33 -1.27 -8.28
CA GLY A 189 10.22 -0.52 -7.71
C GLY A 189 9.13 -1.43 -7.12
N ASN A 190 8.78 -2.49 -7.83
CA ASN A 190 7.75 -3.45 -7.40
C ASN A 190 8.13 -4.24 -6.14
N ARG A 191 9.40 -4.16 -5.70
CA ARG A 191 9.88 -4.93 -4.55
C ARG A 191 10.05 -4.11 -3.27
N PHE A 192 9.88 -2.81 -3.31
CA PHE A 192 10.03 -1.98 -2.10
C PHE A 192 9.03 -2.33 -1.01
N PHE A 193 7.84 -2.79 -1.39
CA PHE A 193 6.81 -3.17 -0.43
C PHE A 193 6.50 -4.65 -0.55
N SER A 194 6.54 -5.35 0.58
CA SER A 194 5.99 -6.69 0.69
C SER A 194 4.49 -6.59 0.54
N MET A 195 3.95 -7.16 -0.53
CA MET A 195 2.53 -7.47 -0.55
C MET A 195 2.38 -8.79 0.19
N PRO A 196 1.55 -8.89 1.22
CA PRO A 196 1.21 -10.17 1.80
C PRO A 196 0.76 -11.11 0.66
N GLU A 197 1.32 -12.34 0.60
CA GLU A 197 0.92 -13.32 -0.43
C GLU A 197 -0.61 -13.51 -0.46
N GLU A 198 -1.23 -13.22 0.63
CA GLU A 198 -2.64 -13.29 0.95
C GLU A 198 -3.49 -12.18 0.31
N LEU A 199 -2.92 -11.02 -0.02
CA LEU A 199 -3.59 -9.99 -0.84
C LEU A 199 -3.60 -10.34 -2.33
N SER A 200 -2.82 -11.34 -2.75
CA SER A 200 -2.90 -11.92 -4.07
C SER A 200 -3.97 -13.01 -4.10
N ILE A 201 -5.24 -12.58 -4.15
CA ILE A 201 -6.37 -13.42 -4.62
C ILE A 201 -6.60 -14.71 -3.82
N ALA A 202 -7.11 -14.61 -2.61
CA ALA A 202 -7.93 -15.69 -2.07
C ALA A 202 -9.41 -15.40 -2.38
N SER A 203 -9.78 -15.52 -3.63
CA SER A 203 -11.18 -15.75 -3.94
C SER A 203 -11.56 -17.12 -3.43
N GLY A 204 -12.33 -17.21 -2.34
CA GLY A 204 -13.14 -18.35 -2.09
C GLY A 204 -12.86 -19.21 -0.88
N LYS A 205 -12.68 -18.66 0.30
CA LYS A 205 -13.09 -19.33 1.52
C LYS A 205 -14.27 -18.58 2.15
N ASP A 206 -15.39 -19.25 2.14
CA ASP A 206 -16.65 -18.76 2.67
C ASP A 206 -16.57 -18.78 4.21
N PHE A 207 -16.13 -17.67 4.83
CA PHE A 207 -16.23 -17.52 6.28
C PHE A 207 -17.70 -17.44 6.66
N GLY A 208 -18.29 -18.64 6.76
CA GLY A 208 -19.54 -18.81 7.48
C GLY A 208 -20.69 -17.92 7.04
N ASN A 209 -21.03 -17.84 5.74
CA ASN A 209 -22.30 -17.27 5.26
C ASN A 209 -23.53 -17.83 6.03
N GLN A 210 -23.30 -18.90 6.81
CA GLN A 210 -24.30 -19.45 7.72
C GLN A 210 -24.85 -18.39 8.70
N TYR A 211 -24.01 -17.49 9.22
CA TYR A 211 -24.45 -16.46 10.17
C TYR A 211 -25.30 -15.37 9.51
N LEU A 212 -25.09 -15.10 8.22
CA LEU A 212 -25.86 -14.10 7.48
C LEU A 212 -27.33 -14.49 7.31
N ASN A 213 -27.63 -15.79 7.37
CA ASN A 213 -29.02 -16.31 7.32
C ASN A 213 -29.70 -16.36 8.69
N TRP A 214 -28.98 -16.02 9.76
CA TRP A 214 -29.54 -16.06 11.11
C TRP A 214 -30.69 -15.07 11.26
N LEU A 215 -31.76 -15.55 11.89
CA LEU A 215 -32.90 -14.80 12.37
C LEU A 215 -32.84 -14.62 13.89
N LYS A 216 -33.84 -13.99 14.45
CA LYS A 216 -33.92 -13.73 15.90
C LYS A 216 -33.80 -15.01 16.76
N GLU A 217 -34.41 -16.11 16.32
CA GLU A 217 -34.35 -17.39 17.01
C GLU A 217 -32.92 -17.95 17.06
N ASP A 218 -32.22 -17.89 15.95
CA ASP A 218 -30.83 -18.37 15.83
C ASP A 218 -29.91 -17.53 16.72
N TRP A 219 -30.04 -16.21 16.65
CA TRP A 219 -29.28 -15.28 17.49
C TRP A 219 -29.52 -15.53 18.98
N ASN A 220 -30.78 -15.71 19.40
CA ASN A 220 -31.10 -15.93 20.80
C ASN A 220 -30.66 -17.30 21.32
N ALA A 221 -30.60 -18.30 20.46
CA ALA A 221 -30.13 -19.64 20.79
C ALA A 221 -28.60 -19.77 20.79
N ALA A 222 -27.91 -18.84 20.13
CA ALA A 222 -26.46 -18.89 19.94
C ALA A 222 -25.69 -18.66 21.25
N SER A 223 -24.59 -19.38 21.40
CA SER A 223 -23.60 -19.10 22.43
C SER A 223 -22.90 -17.76 22.23
N ASP A 224 -22.25 -17.25 23.26
CA ASP A 224 -21.51 -16.00 23.18
C ASP A 224 -20.39 -16.05 22.11
N THR A 225 -19.69 -17.16 22.03
CA THR A 225 -18.66 -17.40 20.99
C THR A 225 -19.26 -17.35 19.58
N GLU A 226 -20.42 -17.93 19.36
CA GLU A 226 -21.09 -17.89 18.05
C GLU A 226 -21.56 -16.47 17.70
N LYS A 227 -22.01 -15.69 18.67
CA LYS A 227 -22.36 -14.27 18.49
C LYS A 227 -21.13 -13.44 18.14
N VAL A 228 -19.99 -13.69 18.79
CA VAL A 228 -18.71 -13.08 18.42
C VAL A 228 -18.35 -13.39 16.96
N ASN A 229 -18.41 -14.68 16.57
CA ASN A 229 -18.12 -15.10 15.19
C ASN A 229 -19.10 -14.44 14.19
N CYS A 230 -20.38 -14.34 14.53
CA CYS A 230 -21.37 -13.63 13.72
C CYS A 230 -21.01 -12.15 13.55
N CYS A 231 -20.62 -11.47 14.62
CA CYS A 231 -20.17 -10.08 14.56
C CYS A 231 -18.92 -9.92 13.69
N MET A 232 -17.99 -10.87 13.77
CA MET A 232 -16.80 -10.88 12.88
C MET A 232 -17.18 -11.02 11.40
N VAL A 233 -18.19 -11.84 11.07
CA VAL A 233 -18.72 -11.93 9.70
C VAL A 233 -19.36 -10.61 9.25
N ILE A 234 -20.11 -9.93 10.13
CA ILE A 234 -20.65 -8.60 9.83
C ILE A 234 -19.51 -7.61 9.53
N VAL A 235 -18.47 -7.56 10.37
CA VAL A 235 -17.27 -6.73 10.17
C VAL A 235 -16.62 -7.01 8.82
N GLN A 236 -16.45 -8.28 8.49
CA GLN A 236 -15.90 -8.70 7.21
C GLN A 236 -16.70 -8.15 6.01
N LYS A 237 -18.02 -8.31 6.05
CA LYS A 237 -18.90 -7.89 4.95
C LYS A 237 -18.98 -6.38 4.83
N VAL A 238 -19.15 -5.67 5.94
CA VAL A 238 -19.23 -4.20 5.96
C VAL A 238 -17.90 -3.56 5.56
N GLY A 239 -16.80 -4.10 6.07
CA GLY A 239 -15.45 -3.63 5.75
C GLY A 239 -14.95 -4.06 4.38
N GLY A 240 -15.67 -4.95 3.67
CA GLY A 240 -15.20 -5.54 2.42
C GLY A 240 -13.91 -6.35 2.58
N LEU A 241 -13.67 -6.87 3.80
CA LEU A 241 -12.41 -7.53 4.16
C LEU A 241 -12.34 -8.94 3.60
N SER A 242 -11.18 -9.31 3.09
CA SER A 242 -10.85 -10.69 2.74
C SER A 242 -10.68 -11.57 3.98
N ASP A 243 -10.70 -12.87 3.79
CA ASP A 243 -10.45 -13.85 4.87
C ASP A 243 -9.07 -13.64 5.52
N ASP A 244 -8.10 -13.27 4.72
CA ASP A 244 -6.74 -13.02 5.18
C ASP A 244 -6.66 -11.75 6.04
N GLU A 245 -7.32 -10.67 5.63
CA GLU A 245 -7.44 -9.45 6.44
C GLU A 245 -8.16 -9.73 7.76
N MET A 246 -9.15 -10.62 7.76
CA MET A 246 -9.80 -11.08 8.98
C MET A 246 -8.87 -11.86 9.92
N SER A 247 -7.87 -12.58 9.39
CA SER A 247 -6.89 -13.30 10.19
C SER A 247 -5.97 -12.38 11.02
N TRP A 248 -5.87 -11.10 10.65
CA TRP A 248 -5.09 -10.08 11.38
C TRP A 248 -5.85 -9.46 12.55
N ILE A 249 -7.16 -9.68 12.60
CA ILE A 249 -8.00 -9.18 13.68
C ILE A 249 -7.91 -10.16 14.85
N ASP A 250 -7.29 -9.72 15.94
CA ASP A 250 -7.27 -10.48 17.20
C ASP A 250 -8.55 -10.19 17.99
N PRO A 251 -9.49 -11.13 18.08
CA PRO A 251 -10.73 -10.93 18.84
C PRO A 251 -10.49 -10.71 20.34
N SER A 252 -9.28 -10.98 20.84
CA SER A 252 -8.91 -10.75 22.23
C SER A 252 -8.35 -9.35 22.51
N ASP A 253 -8.06 -8.55 21.49
CA ASP A 253 -7.67 -7.15 21.65
C ASP A 253 -8.81 -6.37 22.33
N PRO A 254 -8.55 -5.63 23.41
CA PRO A 254 -9.58 -4.92 24.15
C PRO A 254 -10.43 -3.97 23.31
N THR A 255 -9.82 -3.33 22.30
CA THR A 255 -10.53 -2.41 21.38
C THR A 255 -11.49 -3.17 20.47
N ILE A 256 -11.05 -4.32 19.97
CA ILE A 256 -11.87 -5.19 19.14
C ILE A 256 -13.01 -5.80 19.97
N GLN A 257 -12.73 -6.22 21.22
CA GLN A 257 -13.76 -6.71 22.12
C GLN A 257 -14.85 -5.67 22.40
N GLU A 258 -14.47 -4.43 22.65
CA GLU A 258 -15.46 -3.35 22.86
C GLU A 258 -16.34 -3.15 21.63
N ALA A 259 -15.76 -3.13 20.42
CA ALA A 259 -16.51 -3.00 19.17
C ALA A 259 -17.45 -4.19 18.94
N ILE A 260 -17.00 -5.41 19.20
CA ILE A 260 -17.84 -6.62 19.12
C ILE A 260 -19.00 -6.53 20.11
N GLU A 261 -18.79 -6.11 21.35
CA GLU A 261 -19.85 -5.96 22.35
C GLU A 261 -20.88 -4.89 21.95
N GLN A 262 -20.44 -3.77 21.38
CA GLN A 262 -21.34 -2.77 20.82
C GLN A 262 -22.18 -3.34 19.67
N MET A 263 -21.58 -4.09 18.76
CA MET A 263 -22.27 -4.74 17.65
C MET A 263 -23.26 -5.80 18.13
N LYS A 264 -22.88 -6.64 19.10
CA LYS A 264 -23.79 -7.61 19.76
C LYS A 264 -24.99 -6.90 20.33
N THR A 265 -24.77 -5.77 21.02
CA THR A 265 -25.83 -4.93 21.58
C THR A 265 -26.73 -4.38 20.48
N GLY A 266 -26.17 -3.88 19.39
CA GLY A 266 -26.94 -3.37 18.25
C GLY A 266 -27.86 -4.43 17.61
N VAL A 267 -27.31 -5.64 17.35
CA VAL A 267 -28.10 -6.76 16.82
C VAL A 267 -29.21 -7.17 17.80
N GLN A 268 -28.89 -7.27 19.09
CA GLN A 268 -29.91 -7.58 20.12
C GLN A 268 -31.01 -6.55 20.14
N MET A 269 -30.66 -5.26 20.13
CA MET A 269 -31.68 -4.16 20.12
C MET A 269 -32.56 -4.20 18.87
N MET A 270 -31.99 -4.53 17.70
CA MET A 270 -32.75 -4.70 16.46
C MET A 270 -33.86 -5.76 16.66
N TYR A 271 -33.52 -6.92 17.19
CA TYR A 271 -34.48 -8.00 17.42
C TYR A 271 -35.46 -7.71 18.54
N ASP A 272 -35.04 -7.01 19.60
CA ASP A 272 -35.92 -6.62 20.72
C ASP A 272 -36.94 -5.58 20.30
N ASN A 273 -36.59 -4.73 19.33
CA ASN A 273 -37.52 -3.78 18.71
C ASN A 273 -38.47 -4.43 17.67
N GLY A 274 -38.47 -5.74 17.56
CA GLY A 274 -39.38 -6.48 16.71
C GLY A 274 -39.03 -6.48 15.23
N VAL A 275 -37.79 -6.10 14.86
CA VAL A 275 -37.31 -6.20 13.49
C VAL A 275 -37.11 -7.68 13.17
N ASN A 276 -37.78 -8.16 12.13
CA ASN A 276 -37.72 -9.55 11.70
C ASN A 276 -37.00 -9.62 10.34
N MET A 277 -35.69 -9.47 10.36
CA MET A 277 -34.83 -9.62 9.18
C MET A 277 -33.63 -10.51 9.52
N SER A 278 -32.97 -11.07 8.50
CA SER A 278 -31.74 -11.84 8.70
C SER A 278 -30.57 -10.91 9.06
N ILE A 279 -29.51 -11.49 9.62
CA ILE A 279 -28.25 -10.76 9.86
C ILE A 279 -27.70 -10.20 8.54
N GLY A 280 -27.83 -10.95 7.43
CA GLY A 280 -27.41 -10.51 6.11
C GLY A 280 -28.17 -9.27 5.63
N ASP A 281 -29.52 -9.31 5.70
CA ASP A 281 -30.36 -8.16 5.33
C ASP A 281 -30.07 -6.95 6.22
N PHE A 282 -29.84 -7.18 7.52
CA PHE A 282 -29.45 -6.13 8.46
C PHE A 282 -28.09 -5.51 8.07
N THR A 283 -27.12 -6.34 7.71
CA THR A 283 -25.79 -5.90 7.28
C THR A 283 -25.89 -5.05 6.00
N GLU A 284 -26.66 -5.51 5.00
CA GLU A 284 -26.91 -4.75 3.77
C GLU A 284 -27.62 -3.42 4.05
N TYR A 285 -28.59 -3.42 4.96
CA TYR A 285 -29.28 -2.21 5.38
C TYR A 285 -28.31 -1.21 6.02
N MET A 286 -27.45 -1.66 6.93
CA MET A 286 -26.42 -0.82 7.58
C MET A 286 -25.46 -0.20 6.55
N MET A 287 -24.97 -0.98 5.58
CA MET A 287 -24.14 -0.49 4.49
C MET A 287 -24.86 0.55 3.63
N SER A 288 -26.16 0.33 3.33
CA SER A 288 -26.95 1.27 2.52
C SER A 288 -27.20 2.61 3.20
N MET A 289 -27.20 2.62 4.52
CA MET A 289 -27.43 3.83 5.35
C MET A 289 -26.13 4.59 5.65
N GLY A 290 -24.97 4.03 5.33
CA GLY A 290 -23.69 4.61 5.69
C GLY A 290 -23.48 4.72 7.22
N LEU A 291 -24.04 3.78 7.99
CA LEU A 291 -24.04 3.80 9.46
C LEU A 291 -22.86 3.05 10.07
N MET A 292 -21.91 2.58 9.22
CA MET A 292 -20.63 1.99 9.65
C MET A 292 -19.51 2.40 8.69
#